data_262f0253df46ebfe8ddea8800482ad7d
#
_entry.id   262f0253df46ebfe8ddea8800482ad7d
#
_cell.length_a   1.000
_cell.length_b   1.000
_cell.length_c   1.000
_cell.angle_alpha   90.00
_cell.angle_beta   90.00
_cell.angle_gamma   90.00
#
_symmetry.space_group_name_H-M   'P 1'
#
loop_
_entity.id
_entity.type
_entity.pdbx_description
1 polymer ?
#
loop_
_entity_poly.entity_id
_entity_poly.type
_entity_poly.pdbx_seq_one_letter_code
_entity_poly.pdbx_strand_id
1 'polypeptide(L)'
;MAPMLRRLVRARPLALWPRAPVSPARIAMPVRMYSETPAPPAEPAAPAKEADAGPTVSVDSAVEFTPLPGMHAAERAEPVPPTSREPPSPRGRTQPHRLHVQSSRNNTIVTFTMPTGEPLARASGGSVGFRKAARSGYEAGYRAAVRVFQQIGANRQRWHVNGIEVLWNGFGQGREAVFRAFQASEGETVRGLVKVMTDKTPIKIGGVRPKKRRML
;
A
#
# COMPACT_ATOMS: atom_id res chain seq x y z
N MET A 1 40.92 -1.45 -59.38
CA MET A 1 39.62 -2.03 -59.69
C MET A 1 39.37 -3.18 -58.76
N ALA A 2 38.53 -3.02 -57.76
CA ALA A 2 38.19 -4.05 -56.77
C ALA A 2 36.72 -4.37 -56.91
N PRO A 3 36.29 -5.68 -56.98
CA PRO A 3 34.89 -6.05 -57.14
C PRO A 3 34.16 -6.04 -55.78
N MET A 4 32.99 -5.39 -55.77
CA MET A 4 32.03 -5.39 -54.65
C MET A 4 31.41 -6.76 -54.45
N LEU A 5 31.63 -7.36 -53.31
CA LEU A 5 30.92 -8.57 -52.83
C LEU A 5 29.53 -8.17 -52.31
N ARG A 6 28.50 -8.48 -53.08
CA ARG A 6 27.10 -8.42 -52.64
C ARG A 6 26.82 -9.55 -51.65
N ARG A 7 26.59 -9.21 -50.37
CA ARG A 7 26.08 -10.17 -49.36
C ARG A 7 24.61 -10.51 -49.66
N LEU A 8 24.37 -11.74 -50.08
CA LEU A 8 23.03 -12.33 -50.17
C LEU A 8 22.43 -12.50 -48.76
N VAL A 9 21.40 -11.75 -48.47
CA VAL A 9 20.56 -11.94 -47.27
C VAL A 9 19.66 -13.14 -47.52
N ARG A 10 20.00 -14.27 -46.85
CA ARG A 10 19.23 -15.52 -46.91
C ARG A 10 17.97 -15.36 -46.08
N ALA A 11 16.81 -15.24 -46.70
CA ALA A 11 15.49 -15.25 -46.04
C ALA A 11 15.24 -16.61 -45.37
N ARG A 12 14.94 -16.61 -44.08
CA ARG A 12 14.51 -17.79 -43.35
C ARG A 12 13.07 -18.14 -43.69
N PRO A 13 12.73 -19.38 -43.99
CA PRO A 13 11.34 -19.79 -44.20
C PRO A 13 10.58 -19.76 -42.85
N LEU A 14 9.39 -19.18 -42.88
CA LEU A 14 8.41 -19.22 -41.79
C LEU A 14 7.95 -20.66 -41.61
N ALA A 15 8.34 -21.30 -40.51
CA ALA A 15 7.82 -22.63 -40.14
C ALA A 15 6.33 -22.49 -39.79
N LEU A 16 5.46 -23.04 -40.63
CA LEU A 16 4.06 -23.27 -40.32
C LEU A 16 3.98 -24.32 -39.18
N TRP A 17 3.55 -23.89 -37.99
CA TRP A 17 3.21 -24.82 -36.95
C TRP A 17 1.85 -25.45 -37.19
N PRO A 18 1.71 -26.78 -37.17
CA PRO A 18 0.41 -27.43 -37.33
C PRO A 18 -0.46 -27.12 -36.10
N ARG A 19 -1.64 -26.54 -36.36
CA ARG A 19 -2.69 -26.39 -35.37
C ARG A 19 -3.22 -27.78 -35.01
N ALA A 20 -3.01 -28.17 -33.71
CA ALA A 20 -3.65 -29.34 -33.16
C ALA A 20 -5.16 -29.16 -33.07
N PRO A 21 -5.98 -30.17 -33.41
CA PRO A 21 -7.41 -30.10 -33.28
C PRO A 21 -7.81 -30.07 -31.81
N VAL A 22 -8.54 -29.02 -31.40
CA VAL A 22 -9.14 -28.91 -30.07
C VAL A 22 -10.41 -29.74 -30.06
N SER A 23 -10.36 -30.90 -29.44
CA SER A 23 -11.57 -31.70 -29.16
C SER A 23 -12.39 -31.04 -28.04
N PRO A 24 -13.69 -30.82 -28.20
CA PRO A 24 -14.53 -30.35 -27.12
C PRO A 24 -14.89 -31.53 -26.20
N ALA A 25 -14.05 -31.83 -25.21
CA ALA A 25 -14.44 -32.68 -24.11
C ALA A 25 -15.49 -31.92 -23.26
N ARG A 26 -16.76 -32.27 -23.40
CA ARG A 26 -17.82 -31.85 -22.49
C ARG A 26 -17.55 -32.51 -21.13
N ILE A 27 -16.95 -31.75 -20.23
CA ILE A 27 -16.90 -32.14 -18.81
C ILE A 27 -18.27 -31.86 -18.25
N ALA A 28 -19.07 -32.93 -18.05
CA ALA A 28 -20.28 -32.88 -17.26
C ALA A 28 -19.90 -32.60 -15.81
N MET A 29 -20.23 -31.39 -15.35
CA MET A 29 -20.10 -31.07 -13.93
C MET A 29 -21.19 -31.80 -13.13
N PRO A 30 -20.84 -32.53 -12.04
CA PRO A 30 -21.85 -33.08 -11.17
C PRO A 30 -22.61 -31.94 -10.50
N VAL A 31 -23.92 -31.95 -10.63
CA VAL A 31 -24.85 -31.09 -9.89
C VAL A 31 -24.66 -31.38 -8.40
N ARG A 32 -24.02 -30.47 -7.69
CA ARG A 32 -23.84 -30.56 -6.24
C ARG A 32 -25.21 -30.27 -5.61
N MET A 33 -25.84 -31.32 -5.10
CA MET A 33 -27.01 -31.19 -4.25
C MET A 33 -26.63 -30.33 -3.04
N TYR A 34 -27.32 -29.19 -2.91
CA TYR A 34 -27.21 -28.35 -1.71
C TYR A 34 -27.87 -29.17 -0.58
N SER A 35 -27.06 -29.68 0.35
CA SER A 35 -27.55 -30.16 1.63
C SER A 35 -28.04 -28.93 2.41
N GLU A 36 -29.30 -28.93 2.77
CA GLU A 36 -29.89 -27.97 3.68
C GLU A 36 -29.05 -27.86 4.94
N THR A 37 -28.46 -26.70 5.13
CA THR A 37 -27.82 -26.35 6.39
C THR A 37 -28.91 -26.13 7.41
N PRO A 38 -28.98 -26.85 8.54
CA PRO A 38 -29.98 -26.59 9.58
C PRO A 38 -29.80 -25.17 10.10
N ALA A 39 -30.88 -24.43 10.25
CA ALA A 39 -30.92 -23.09 10.79
C ALA A 39 -30.26 -23.07 12.18
N PRO A 40 -29.47 -22.03 12.48
CA PRO A 40 -28.88 -21.87 13.81
C PRO A 40 -30.03 -21.73 14.85
N PRO A 41 -29.85 -22.28 16.06
CA PRO A 41 -30.83 -22.12 17.12
C PRO A 41 -31.03 -20.65 17.45
N ALA A 42 -32.28 -20.24 17.64
CA ALA A 42 -32.66 -18.89 18.01
C ALA A 42 -31.89 -18.43 19.27
N GLU A 43 -31.19 -17.32 19.17
CA GLU A 43 -30.58 -16.66 20.33
C GLU A 43 -31.69 -16.29 21.35
N PRO A 44 -31.46 -16.49 22.64
CA PRO A 44 -32.40 -16.03 23.65
C PRO A 44 -32.46 -14.50 23.64
N ALA A 45 -33.68 -13.97 23.62
CA ALA A 45 -33.96 -12.54 23.64
C ALA A 45 -33.18 -11.85 24.78
N ALA A 46 -32.40 -10.86 24.46
CA ALA A 46 -31.73 -10.01 25.42
C ALA A 46 -32.77 -9.32 26.33
N PRO A 47 -32.56 -9.23 27.64
CA PRO A 47 -33.45 -8.53 28.55
C PRO A 47 -33.54 -7.05 28.17
N ALA A 48 -34.77 -6.54 28.18
CA ALA A 48 -35.06 -5.13 27.96
C ALA A 48 -34.23 -4.27 28.91
N LYS A 49 -33.43 -3.35 28.34
CA LYS A 49 -32.75 -2.34 29.12
C LYS A 49 -33.80 -1.39 29.70
N GLU A 50 -33.92 -1.40 31.00
CA GLU A 50 -34.64 -0.39 31.77
C GLU A 50 -34.04 0.98 31.39
N ALA A 51 -34.95 1.88 31.05
CA ALA A 51 -34.63 3.28 30.78
C ALA A 51 -34.19 3.93 32.11
N ASP A 52 -32.89 4.05 32.29
CA ASP A 52 -32.32 4.88 33.33
C ASP A 52 -32.58 6.35 32.95
N ALA A 53 -33.53 6.95 33.66
CA ALA A 53 -33.85 8.37 33.58
C ALA A 53 -32.66 9.14 34.19
N GLY A 54 -31.73 9.56 33.35
CA GLY A 54 -30.67 10.46 33.77
C GLY A 54 -31.23 11.75 34.32
N PRO A 55 -30.61 12.37 35.34
CA PRO A 55 -31.07 13.57 35.95
C PRO A 55 -31.09 14.74 34.95
N THR A 56 -32.25 15.33 34.77
CA THR A 56 -32.41 16.60 34.05
C THR A 56 -31.68 17.70 34.81
N VAL A 57 -30.49 18.05 34.32
CA VAL A 57 -29.78 19.24 34.80
C VAL A 57 -30.47 20.45 34.21
N SER A 58 -31.19 21.17 35.07
CA SER A 58 -31.77 22.49 34.77
C SER A 58 -30.64 23.48 34.47
N VAL A 59 -30.53 23.90 33.22
CA VAL A 59 -29.64 24.97 32.77
C VAL A 59 -30.29 26.32 33.10
N ASP A 60 -30.32 26.69 34.38
CA ASP A 60 -30.64 28.04 34.82
C ASP A 60 -29.61 28.43 35.89
N SER A 61 -28.43 28.76 35.47
CA SER A 61 -27.54 29.68 36.14
C SER A 61 -26.68 30.34 35.06
N ALA A 62 -27.11 31.53 34.69
CA ALA A 62 -26.29 32.50 33.96
C ALA A 62 -25.00 32.69 34.78
N VAL A 63 -23.93 32.01 34.40
CA VAL A 63 -22.59 32.30 34.92
C VAL A 63 -22.19 33.62 34.30
N GLU A 64 -22.41 34.71 35.03
CA GLU A 64 -21.83 35.99 34.70
C GLU A 64 -20.31 35.83 34.63
N PHE A 65 -19.81 35.90 33.42
CA PHE A 65 -18.36 35.94 33.15
C PHE A 65 -17.86 37.33 33.58
N THR A 66 -17.45 37.46 34.84
CA THR A 66 -16.70 38.62 35.28
C THR A 66 -15.28 38.50 34.76
N PRO A 67 -14.83 39.42 33.86
CA PRO A 67 -13.43 39.42 33.44
C PRO A 67 -12.55 39.79 34.62
N LEU A 68 -11.59 38.95 34.96
CA LEU A 68 -10.58 39.20 35.98
C LEU A 68 -9.83 40.50 35.63
N PRO A 69 -9.77 41.51 36.58
CA PRO A 69 -8.99 42.72 36.37
C PRO A 69 -7.48 42.35 36.41
N GLY A 70 -6.81 42.49 35.29
CA GLY A 70 -5.36 42.30 35.23
C GLY A 70 -4.78 41.75 33.91
N MET A 71 -5.61 41.40 32.94
CA MET A 71 -5.08 41.01 31.62
C MET A 71 -5.02 42.21 30.65
N HIS A 72 -4.35 43.25 31.09
CA HIS A 72 -3.91 44.33 30.21
C HIS A 72 -2.44 44.08 29.92
N ALA A 73 -2.21 43.76 28.76
CA ALA A 73 -1.08 43.94 27.89
C ALA A 73 -0.99 42.68 27.03
N ALA A 74 -1.60 42.77 25.88
CA ALA A 74 -1.08 42.01 24.77
C ALA A 74 0.37 42.43 24.64
N GLU A 75 1.22 41.73 25.40
CA GLU A 75 2.64 41.70 25.15
C GLU A 75 2.79 41.25 23.71
N ARG A 76 3.04 42.25 22.88
CA ARG A 76 3.33 42.12 21.48
C ARG A 76 4.43 41.11 21.39
N ALA A 77 4.04 39.83 21.18
CA ALA A 77 5.00 38.73 20.94
C ALA A 77 5.92 39.25 19.84
N GLU A 78 7.15 39.58 20.24
CA GLU A 78 8.21 39.86 19.30
C GLU A 78 8.16 38.75 18.22
N PRO A 79 8.19 39.10 16.93
CA PRO A 79 8.20 38.09 15.88
C PRO A 79 9.42 37.23 16.15
N VAL A 80 9.18 36.02 16.65
CA VAL A 80 10.22 35.00 16.84
C VAL A 80 10.90 34.89 15.49
N PRO A 81 12.19 35.28 15.36
CA PRO A 81 12.87 35.16 14.08
C PRO A 81 12.72 33.72 13.64
N PRO A 82 12.39 33.45 12.37
CA PRO A 82 12.29 32.09 11.88
C PRO A 82 13.61 31.42 12.17
N THR A 83 13.64 30.61 13.24
CA THR A 83 14.74 29.69 13.49
C THR A 83 14.66 28.62 12.39
N SER A 84 15.00 29.01 11.18
CA SER A 84 15.38 28.13 10.10
C SER A 84 16.72 27.46 10.42
N ARG A 85 16.84 26.93 11.63
CA ARG A 85 17.76 25.85 11.90
C ARG A 85 17.05 24.58 11.47
N GLU A 86 16.98 24.38 10.14
CA GLU A 86 16.99 23.02 9.66
C GLU A 86 18.09 22.32 10.45
N PRO A 87 17.76 21.23 11.18
CA PRO A 87 18.79 20.47 11.88
C PRO A 87 19.86 20.17 10.84
N PRO A 88 21.15 20.47 11.10
CA PRO A 88 22.20 20.28 10.11
C PRO A 88 22.05 18.88 9.56
N SER A 89 21.72 18.79 8.29
CA SER A 89 21.63 17.51 7.59
C SER A 89 22.94 16.80 7.93
N PRO A 90 22.94 15.66 8.62
CA PRO A 90 24.15 15.03 9.08
C PRO A 90 24.97 14.66 7.87
N ARG A 91 25.89 15.54 7.52
CA ARG A 91 26.87 15.34 6.44
C ARG A 91 27.62 14.07 6.81
N GLY A 92 27.31 12.96 6.17
CA GLY A 92 27.90 11.66 6.44
C GLY A 92 26.92 10.53 6.75
N ARG A 93 25.63 10.76 7.04
CA ARG A 93 24.65 9.70 7.08
C ARG A 93 24.28 9.30 5.67
N THR A 94 24.71 8.13 5.26
CA THR A 94 24.23 7.48 4.03
C THR A 94 22.71 7.48 4.08
N GLN A 95 22.06 8.19 3.18
CA GLN A 95 20.59 8.27 3.16
C GLN A 95 20.01 6.87 2.99
N PRO A 96 18.93 6.51 3.69
CA PRO A 96 18.32 5.20 3.57
C PRO A 96 17.69 5.02 2.18
N HIS A 97 17.70 3.79 1.70
CA HIS A 97 16.92 3.40 0.52
C HIS A 97 15.43 3.52 0.85
N ARG A 98 14.59 3.73 -0.16
CA ARG A 98 13.17 3.91 0.05
C ARG A 98 12.36 2.74 -0.51
N LEU A 99 11.46 2.22 0.30
CA LEU A 99 10.48 1.22 -0.10
C LEU A 99 9.11 1.85 -0.18
N HIS A 100 8.65 2.13 -1.38
CA HIS A 100 7.34 2.70 -1.64
C HIS A 100 6.30 1.60 -1.71
N VAL A 101 5.30 1.64 -0.85
CA VAL A 101 4.16 0.74 -0.84
C VAL A 101 2.92 1.51 -1.25
N GLN A 102 2.51 1.38 -2.50
CA GLN A 102 1.30 2.00 -3.01
C GLN A 102 0.16 0.97 -2.98
N SER A 103 -0.75 1.14 -2.04
CA SER A 103 -1.90 0.27 -1.84
C SER A 103 -3.18 0.98 -2.24
N SER A 104 -3.62 0.75 -3.48
CA SER A 104 -4.90 1.23 -3.97
C SER A 104 -5.98 0.17 -3.76
N ARG A 105 -7.24 0.55 -3.93
CA ARG A 105 -8.38 -0.37 -3.84
C ARG A 105 -8.31 -1.52 -4.85
N ASN A 106 -7.68 -1.34 -6.00
CA ASN A 106 -7.67 -2.31 -7.10
C ASN A 106 -6.32 -2.99 -7.32
N ASN A 107 -5.25 -2.52 -6.70
CA ASN A 107 -3.92 -3.08 -6.90
C ASN A 107 -2.95 -2.63 -5.79
N THR A 108 -1.94 -3.45 -5.54
CA THR A 108 -0.82 -3.13 -4.67
C THR A 108 0.45 -3.11 -5.50
N ILE A 109 1.24 -2.05 -5.36
CA ILE A 109 2.53 -1.87 -6.06
C ILE A 109 3.59 -1.61 -4.99
N VAL A 110 4.62 -2.43 -4.99
CA VAL A 110 5.78 -2.28 -4.11
C VAL A 110 6.98 -1.93 -4.98
N THR A 111 7.63 -0.81 -4.68
CA THR A 111 8.79 -0.33 -5.45
C THR A 111 9.92 0.01 -4.48
N PHE A 112 11.08 -0.58 -4.70
CA PHE A 112 12.30 -0.30 -3.96
C PHE A 112 13.18 0.63 -4.78
N THR A 113 13.64 1.73 -4.17
CA THR A 113 14.42 2.76 -4.86
C THR A 113 15.70 3.12 -4.10
N MET A 114 16.67 3.61 -4.82
CA MET A 114 17.85 4.28 -4.24
C MET A 114 17.45 5.56 -3.50
N PRO A 115 18.30 6.10 -2.64
CA PRO A 115 18.10 7.42 -2.05
C PRO A 115 17.88 8.53 -3.08
N THR A 116 18.52 8.40 -4.25
CA THR A 116 18.40 9.32 -5.41
C THR A 116 17.01 9.26 -6.06
N GLY A 117 16.24 8.17 -5.83
CA GLY A 117 14.92 7.95 -6.41
C GLY A 117 14.89 6.93 -7.56
N GLU A 118 16.03 6.44 -8.01
CA GLU A 118 16.09 5.42 -9.06
C GLU A 118 15.48 4.09 -8.61
N PRO A 119 14.60 3.47 -9.40
CA PRO A 119 13.98 2.20 -9.05
C PRO A 119 14.95 1.02 -9.26
N LEU A 120 15.16 0.24 -8.19
CA LEU A 120 16.01 -0.96 -8.20
C LEU A 120 15.19 -2.24 -8.39
N ALA A 121 14.04 -2.32 -7.71
CA ALA A 121 13.15 -3.46 -7.78
C ALA A 121 11.69 -3.01 -7.75
N ARG A 122 10.83 -3.69 -8.48
CA ARG A 122 9.39 -3.41 -8.50
C ARG A 122 8.58 -4.69 -8.65
N ALA A 123 7.53 -4.82 -7.86
CA ALA A 123 6.52 -5.84 -8.04
C ALA A 123 5.11 -5.27 -7.81
N SER A 124 4.14 -5.89 -8.45
CA SER A 124 2.72 -5.55 -8.28
C SER A 124 1.88 -6.82 -8.28
N GLY A 125 0.64 -6.74 -7.83
CA GLY A 125 -0.28 -7.88 -7.90
C GLY A 125 -0.40 -8.45 -9.32
N GLY A 126 -0.30 -7.60 -10.36
CA GLY A 126 -0.32 -8.04 -11.76
C GLY A 126 0.97 -8.75 -12.20
N SER A 127 2.14 -8.30 -11.74
CA SER A 127 3.43 -8.92 -12.10
C SER A 127 3.65 -10.29 -11.43
N VAL A 128 2.93 -10.56 -10.35
CA VAL A 128 2.97 -11.85 -9.62
C VAL A 128 1.99 -12.88 -10.20
N GLY A 129 1.21 -12.49 -11.22
CA GLY A 129 0.31 -13.40 -11.93
C GLY A 129 -1.18 -13.20 -11.67
N PHE A 130 -1.56 -12.38 -10.69
CA PHE A 130 -2.97 -12.09 -10.43
C PHE A 130 -3.59 -11.23 -11.52
N ARG A 131 -4.84 -11.50 -11.89
CA ARG A 131 -5.58 -10.81 -12.95
C ARG A 131 -6.88 -10.22 -12.42
N LYS A 132 -7.38 -9.19 -13.11
CA LYS A 132 -8.67 -8.56 -12.86
C LYS A 132 -8.88 -8.23 -11.36
N ALA A 133 -9.98 -8.67 -10.74
CA ALA A 133 -10.31 -8.43 -9.34
C ALA A 133 -9.30 -9.05 -8.35
N ALA A 134 -8.72 -10.21 -8.67
CA ALA A 134 -7.76 -10.88 -7.79
C ALA A 134 -6.50 -10.04 -7.46
N ARG A 135 -6.17 -9.01 -8.28
CA ARG A 135 -5.06 -8.10 -8.01
C ARG A 135 -5.28 -7.21 -6.79
N SER A 136 -6.54 -6.99 -6.41
CA SER A 136 -6.89 -6.17 -5.25
C SER A 136 -6.79 -6.92 -3.92
N GLY A 137 -6.71 -8.25 -3.98
CA GLY A 137 -6.73 -9.11 -2.81
C GLY A 137 -5.47 -8.98 -1.95
N TYR A 138 -5.61 -9.41 -0.71
CA TYR A 138 -4.55 -9.50 0.28
C TYR A 138 -3.36 -10.32 -0.23
N GLU A 139 -3.63 -11.51 -0.78
CA GLU A 139 -2.61 -12.44 -1.27
C GLU A 139 -1.74 -11.83 -2.37
N ALA A 140 -2.35 -11.08 -3.29
CA ALA A 140 -1.62 -10.39 -4.35
C ALA A 140 -0.62 -9.37 -3.79
N GLY A 141 -1.01 -8.62 -2.74
CA GLY A 141 -0.14 -7.69 -2.03
C GLY A 141 0.99 -8.40 -1.29
N TYR A 142 0.67 -9.48 -0.61
CA TYR A 142 1.66 -10.30 0.12
C TYR A 142 2.73 -10.87 -0.82
N ARG A 143 2.32 -11.55 -1.89
CA ARG A 143 3.26 -12.12 -2.87
C ARG A 143 4.10 -11.05 -3.58
N ALA A 144 3.51 -9.88 -3.85
CA ALA A 144 4.26 -8.77 -4.43
C ALA A 144 5.36 -8.27 -3.46
N ALA A 145 5.06 -8.19 -2.15
CA ALA A 145 6.04 -7.83 -1.14
C ALA A 145 7.17 -8.86 -1.05
N VAL A 146 6.83 -10.14 -0.92
CA VAL A 146 7.80 -11.25 -0.83
C VAL A 146 8.75 -11.23 -2.02
N ARG A 147 8.23 -11.03 -3.23
CA ARG A 147 9.07 -10.94 -4.44
C ARG A 147 10.09 -9.81 -4.36
N VAL A 148 9.71 -8.63 -3.86
CA VAL A 148 10.64 -7.50 -3.69
C VAL A 148 11.63 -7.80 -2.57
N PHE A 149 11.20 -8.40 -1.46
CA PHE A 149 12.08 -8.76 -0.35
C PHE A 149 13.16 -9.75 -0.77
N GLN A 150 12.80 -10.76 -1.56
CA GLN A 150 13.77 -11.70 -2.14
C GLN A 150 14.80 -10.99 -3.03
N GLN A 151 14.36 -10.02 -3.86
CA GLN A 151 15.27 -9.23 -4.68
C GLN A 151 16.20 -8.34 -3.85
N ILE A 152 15.71 -7.74 -2.76
CA ILE A 152 16.52 -6.96 -1.83
C ILE A 152 17.54 -7.86 -1.13
N GLY A 153 17.12 -9.03 -0.65
CA GLY A 153 18.01 -10.00 0.00
C GLY A 153 19.13 -10.47 -0.91
N ALA A 154 18.79 -10.84 -2.16
CA ALA A 154 19.76 -11.31 -3.15
C ALA A 154 20.76 -10.22 -3.57
N ASN A 155 20.34 -8.96 -3.66
CA ASN A 155 21.19 -7.87 -4.16
C ASN A 155 21.65 -6.89 -3.07
N ARG A 156 21.49 -7.23 -1.79
CA ARG A 156 21.80 -6.34 -0.68
C ARG A 156 23.20 -5.73 -0.75
N GLN A 157 24.19 -6.54 -1.04
CA GLN A 157 25.60 -6.11 -1.15
C GLN A 157 25.83 -5.24 -2.38
N ARG A 158 25.27 -5.63 -3.54
CA ARG A 158 25.39 -4.90 -4.80
C ARG A 158 24.79 -3.50 -4.72
N TRP A 159 23.68 -3.35 -4.02
CA TRP A 159 22.99 -2.07 -3.86
C TRP A 159 23.43 -1.27 -2.63
N HIS A 160 24.37 -1.80 -1.85
CA HIS A 160 24.88 -1.18 -0.62
C HIS A 160 23.75 -0.75 0.36
N VAL A 161 22.78 -1.64 0.59
CA VAL A 161 21.60 -1.34 1.41
C VAL A 161 21.97 -1.34 2.89
N ASN A 162 22.13 -0.15 3.48
CA ASN A 162 22.47 0.04 4.90
C ASN A 162 21.22 0.35 5.77
N GLY A 163 20.12 0.74 5.14
CA GLY A 163 18.87 1.05 5.83
C GLY A 163 17.77 1.32 4.84
N ILE A 164 16.55 1.07 5.28
CA ILE A 164 15.34 1.20 4.47
C ILE A 164 14.35 2.12 5.18
N GLU A 165 13.81 3.08 4.47
CA GLU A 165 12.67 3.88 4.85
C GLU A 165 11.44 3.34 4.11
N VAL A 166 10.41 2.92 4.84
CA VAL A 166 9.16 2.42 4.25
C VAL A 166 8.17 3.57 4.14
N LEU A 167 7.71 3.84 2.92
CA LEU A 167 6.77 4.91 2.60
C LEU A 167 5.42 4.29 2.22
N TRP A 168 4.43 4.43 3.11
CA TRP A 168 3.08 3.96 2.90
C TRP A 168 2.25 4.96 2.12
N ASN A 169 1.52 4.50 1.10
CA ASN A 169 0.62 5.31 0.31
C ASN A 169 -0.69 4.55 0.04
N GLY A 170 -1.79 5.11 0.54
CA GLY A 170 -3.13 4.54 0.40
C GLY A 170 -3.51 3.51 1.46
N PHE A 171 -4.80 3.17 1.48
CA PHE A 171 -5.43 2.32 2.51
C PHE A 171 -6.05 1.03 1.92
N GLY A 172 -5.51 0.52 0.81
CA GLY A 172 -5.97 -0.75 0.25
C GLY A 172 -5.54 -1.95 1.11
N GLN A 173 -6.12 -3.12 0.84
CA GLN A 173 -5.80 -4.38 1.53
C GLN A 173 -4.31 -4.75 1.48
N GLY A 174 -3.63 -4.32 0.43
CA GLY A 174 -2.21 -4.59 0.28
C GLY A 174 -1.32 -3.91 1.30
N ARG A 175 -1.76 -2.83 1.97
CA ARG A 175 -1.00 -2.19 3.04
C ARG A 175 -0.78 -3.16 4.19
N GLU A 176 -1.85 -3.78 4.65
CA GLU A 176 -1.80 -4.79 5.72
C GLU A 176 -1.03 -6.03 5.27
N ALA A 177 -1.26 -6.48 4.03
CA ALA A 177 -0.57 -7.63 3.47
C ALA A 177 0.96 -7.46 3.48
N VAL A 178 1.47 -6.29 3.05
CA VAL A 178 2.90 -5.98 3.08
C VAL A 178 3.41 -5.88 4.51
N PHE A 179 2.64 -5.29 5.42
CA PHE A 179 3.02 -5.21 6.84
C PHE A 179 3.16 -6.61 7.46
N ARG A 180 2.22 -7.51 7.18
CA ARG A 180 2.30 -8.91 7.60
C ARG A 180 3.48 -9.65 6.97
N ALA A 181 3.80 -9.34 5.70
CA ALA A 181 4.97 -9.91 5.04
C ALA A 181 6.29 -9.51 5.70
N PHE A 182 6.39 -8.31 6.31
CA PHE A 182 7.55 -7.93 7.13
C PHE A 182 7.66 -8.76 8.41
N GLN A 183 6.53 -9.17 8.99
CA GLN A 183 6.51 -9.97 10.22
C GLN A 183 6.79 -11.45 9.96
N ALA A 184 6.50 -11.93 8.76
CA ALA A 184 6.73 -13.31 8.36
C ALA A 184 8.23 -13.61 8.16
N SER A 185 8.56 -14.90 8.01
CA SER A 185 9.91 -15.39 7.78
C SER A 185 10.56 -14.79 6.53
N GLU A 186 9.76 -14.58 5.48
CA GLU A 186 10.24 -14.01 4.22
C GLU A 186 10.69 -12.55 4.35
N GLY A 187 10.17 -11.84 5.36
CA GLY A 187 10.52 -10.45 5.64
C GLY A 187 11.72 -10.26 6.58
N GLU A 188 12.25 -11.33 7.18
CA GLU A 188 13.28 -11.25 8.22
C GLU A 188 14.54 -10.48 7.75
N THR A 189 15.01 -10.77 6.56
CA THR A 189 16.19 -10.13 5.96
C THR A 189 16.01 -8.62 5.77
N VAL A 190 14.80 -8.19 5.47
CA VAL A 190 14.45 -6.78 5.20
C VAL A 190 14.06 -6.06 6.48
N ARG A 191 13.36 -6.75 7.40
CA ARG A 191 12.92 -6.18 8.69
C ARG A 191 14.07 -5.59 9.49
N GLY A 192 15.21 -6.27 9.56
CA GLY A 192 16.41 -5.78 10.24
C GLY A 192 17.02 -4.50 9.63
N LEU A 193 16.68 -4.18 8.38
CA LEU A 193 17.14 -2.99 7.68
C LEU A 193 16.19 -1.80 7.79
N VAL A 194 14.93 -2.02 8.19
CA VAL A 194 13.93 -0.96 8.32
C VAL A 194 14.28 -0.05 9.47
N LYS A 195 14.51 1.24 9.19
CA LYS A 195 14.82 2.27 10.18
C LYS A 195 13.61 3.15 10.50
N VAL A 196 12.84 3.49 9.48
CA VAL A 196 11.72 4.43 9.58
C VAL A 196 10.55 3.92 8.75
N MET A 197 9.34 4.12 9.26
CA MET A 197 8.09 3.89 8.53
C MET A 197 7.30 5.20 8.52
N THR A 198 7.07 5.75 7.33
CA THR A 198 6.39 7.03 7.14
C THR A 198 5.11 6.84 6.32
N ASP A 199 4.04 7.50 6.71
CA ASP A 199 2.83 7.57 5.90
C ASP A 199 2.92 8.76 4.94
N LYS A 200 2.83 8.47 3.64
CA LYS A 200 2.85 9.46 2.56
C LYS A 200 1.51 9.51 1.82
N THR A 201 0.43 9.11 2.45
CA THR A 201 -0.89 9.13 1.82
C THR A 201 -1.35 10.57 1.60
N PRO A 202 -1.63 10.99 0.36
CA PRO A 202 -2.10 12.34 0.10
C PRO A 202 -3.50 12.54 0.65
N ILE A 203 -3.67 13.58 1.47
CA ILE A 203 -4.96 14.00 2.01
C ILE A 203 -5.46 15.16 1.18
N LYS A 204 -6.62 14.99 0.59
CA LYS A 204 -7.27 16.05 -0.20
C LYS A 204 -7.98 17.02 0.74
N ILE A 205 -7.53 18.28 0.74
CA ILE A 205 -8.16 19.38 1.47
C ILE A 205 -8.89 20.24 0.45
N GLY A 206 -10.24 20.17 0.40
CA GLY A 206 -11.05 20.85 -0.61
C GLY A 206 -10.76 20.38 -2.05
N GLY A 207 -10.90 21.28 -3.01
CA GLY A 207 -10.61 21.05 -4.42
C GLY A 207 -11.77 20.43 -5.22
N VAL A 208 -11.49 20.01 -6.45
CA VAL A 208 -12.48 19.52 -7.41
C VAL A 208 -13.12 18.21 -6.96
N ARG A 209 -14.42 18.04 -7.23
CA ARG A 209 -15.13 16.78 -6.98
C ARG A 209 -14.42 15.59 -7.68
N PRO A 210 -14.19 14.48 -6.98
CA PRO A 210 -13.56 13.30 -7.58
C PRO A 210 -14.47 12.69 -8.66
N LYS A 211 -13.87 12.00 -9.62
CA LYS A 211 -14.60 11.26 -10.66
C LYS A 211 -15.52 10.21 -10.04
N LYS A 212 -16.65 9.94 -10.69
CA LYS A 212 -17.56 8.85 -10.33
C LYS A 212 -16.79 7.53 -10.22
N ARG A 213 -16.96 6.83 -9.11
CA ARG A 213 -16.33 5.53 -8.91
C ARG A 213 -17.06 4.47 -9.70
N ARG A 214 -16.31 3.62 -10.38
CA ARG A 214 -16.85 2.42 -11.00
C ARG A 214 -17.21 1.42 -9.90
N MET A 215 -18.47 1.01 -9.83
CA MET A 215 -18.92 -0.09 -8.98
C MET A 215 -18.67 -1.38 -9.77
N LEU A 216 -17.95 -2.31 -9.20
CA LEU A 216 -17.66 -3.63 -9.77
C LEU A 216 -18.50 -4.66 -9.02
#